data_907725f3a684f4f4181bb2fe5c0358a5
#
_entry.id   907725f3a684f4f4181bb2fe5c0358a5
#
_cell.length_a   1.000
_cell.length_b   1.000
_cell.length_c   1.000
_cell.angle_alpha   90.00
_cell.angle_beta   90.00
_cell.angle_gamma   90.00
#
_symmetry.space_group_name_H-M   'P 1'
#
loop_
_entity.id
_entity.type
_entity.pdbx_description
1 polymer ?
#
loop_
_entity_poly.entity_id
_entity_poly.type
_entity_poly.pdbx_seq_one_letter_code
_entity_poly.pdbx_strand_id
1 'polypeptide(L)'
;MGYIPSKTLEDLEFRRVLDSISPFAITPLGKVACQEICPLEDQQTAKVALELVAEFTASFDNENRIPNHGFEEISAALRLLKIEGSVLEIQAFRDIAALNETTNVLLVFFNKFKTYYPQLFQISEQLYVNKTIKTDIDAIIDRFGEIRNNASETLYQIRKNIQVVRGKIGSSFNKALAHYQNLDYLDDIRESVIDNRRVLAVKAMHRRKVKGGIMGSSKTGSIVFIEPEATLQYSYELQNLLFEEDEEIKKILSQLTDTLRPALDLLAGSQSFLCHLDVIYAKAKYAQLINACLPNWSSDQSIRLKNAFHPLLFLSHIKEKKNTYPQDIALDYEQRIVVISGPNAGGKSITLKTVGLLQLMLQSGILIPVHERSEVAFFDRILTDIGDNQSIENHLSTYSYRLKNMKSFLKKCNANTLFLIDEFGTGSDPELG
;
A
#
# COMPACT_ATOMS: atom_id res chain seq x y z
N MET A 1 -25.01 2.29 18.06
CA MET A 1 -23.67 1.75 17.80
C MET A 1 -23.74 0.25 17.75
N GLY A 2 -23.45 -0.31 16.61
CA GLY A 2 -23.34 -1.77 16.45
C GLY A 2 -22.27 -2.34 17.38
N TYR A 3 -22.52 -3.50 17.97
CA TYR A 3 -21.56 -4.17 18.85
C TYR A 3 -21.32 -5.59 18.38
N ILE A 4 -20.16 -5.81 17.76
CA ILE A 4 -19.67 -7.13 17.38
C ILE A 4 -18.42 -7.42 18.22
N PRO A 5 -18.47 -8.39 19.16
CA PRO A 5 -17.32 -8.74 19.99
C PRO A 5 -16.14 -9.25 19.17
N SER A 6 -14.91 -9.01 19.63
CA SER A 6 -13.70 -9.60 19.01
C SER A 6 -13.76 -11.13 18.97
N LYS A 7 -14.31 -11.77 20.01
CA LYS A 7 -14.57 -13.20 20.03
C LYS A 7 -15.41 -13.66 18.84
N THR A 8 -16.45 -12.91 18.45
CA THR A 8 -17.27 -13.25 17.27
C THR A 8 -16.45 -13.25 15.98
N LEU A 9 -15.51 -12.31 15.82
CA LEU A 9 -14.60 -12.27 14.68
C LEU A 9 -13.67 -13.48 14.64
N GLU A 10 -13.21 -13.93 15.82
CA GLU A 10 -12.36 -15.11 15.98
C GLU A 10 -13.14 -16.41 15.73
N ASP A 11 -14.30 -16.59 16.38
CA ASP A 11 -15.17 -17.77 16.25
C ASP A 11 -15.57 -18.03 14.78
N LEU A 12 -15.80 -16.95 14.02
CA LEU A 12 -16.17 -16.98 12.61
C LEU A 12 -14.99 -16.90 11.65
N GLU A 13 -13.76 -16.90 12.15
CA GLU A 13 -12.53 -16.88 11.36
C GLU A 13 -12.45 -15.69 10.37
N PHE A 14 -13.02 -14.55 10.73
CA PHE A 14 -13.11 -13.37 9.84
C PHE A 14 -11.73 -12.89 9.38
N ARG A 15 -10.71 -12.98 10.24
CA ARG A 15 -9.33 -12.63 9.89
C ARG A 15 -8.82 -13.40 8.67
N ARG A 16 -9.16 -14.67 8.51
CA ARG A 16 -8.75 -15.49 7.35
C ARG A 16 -9.36 -14.99 6.04
N VAL A 17 -10.54 -14.35 6.09
CA VAL A 17 -11.12 -13.66 4.92
C VAL A 17 -10.26 -12.47 4.55
N LEU A 18 -9.87 -11.65 5.53
CA LEU A 18 -9.00 -10.49 5.30
C LEU A 18 -7.62 -10.91 4.76
N ASP A 19 -7.06 -12.01 5.29
CA ASP A 19 -5.81 -12.60 4.79
C ASP A 19 -5.95 -13.09 3.33
N SER A 20 -7.16 -13.45 2.92
CA SER A 20 -7.44 -13.86 1.53
C SER A 20 -7.68 -12.67 0.59
N ILE A 21 -8.11 -11.53 1.11
CA ILE A 21 -8.35 -10.28 0.37
C ILE A 21 -7.05 -9.48 0.17
N SER A 22 -6.26 -9.33 1.23
CA SER A 22 -5.07 -8.48 1.25
C SER A 22 -4.07 -8.71 0.11
N PRO A 23 -3.80 -9.96 -0.35
CA PRO A 23 -2.89 -10.20 -1.48
C PRO A 23 -3.32 -9.58 -2.80
N PHE A 24 -4.59 -9.24 -2.97
CA PHE A 24 -5.10 -8.61 -4.18
C PHE A 24 -4.85 -7.11 -4.22
N ALA A 25 -4.61 -6.46 -3.08
CA ALA A 25 -4.22 -5.05 -3.06
C ALA A 25 -2.86 -4.87 -3.78
N ILE A 26 -2.79 -3.83 -4.61
CA ILE A 26 -1.61 -3.53 -5.45
C ILE A 26 -0.51 -2.91 -4.59
N THR A 27 -0.90 -2.03 -3.65
CA THR A 27 0.02 -1.22 -2.86
C THR A 27 0.28 -1.80 -1.47
N PRO A 28 1.47 -1.57 -0.89
CA PRO A 28 1.72 -1.96 0.50
C PRO A 28 0.72 -1.32 1.48
N LEU A 29 0.38 -0.05 1.28
CA LEU A 29 -0.58 0.67 2.11
C LEU A 29 -1.99 0.05 2.01
N GLY A 30 -2.44 -0.30 0.81
CA GLY A 30 -3.71 -0.99 0.59
C GLY A 30 -3.75 -2.38 1.22
N LYS A 31 -2.63 -3.12 1.21
CA LYS A 31 -2.53 -4.41 1.90
C LYS A 31 -2.72 -4.28 3.41
N VAL A 32 -2.11 -3.27 4.02
CA VAL A 32 -2.30 -2.97 5.45
C VAL A 32 -3.74 -2.58 5.72
N ALA A 33 -4.32 -1.67 4.93
CA ALA A 33 -5.70 -1.24 5.06
C ALA A 33 -6.72 -2.39 4.90
N CYS A 34 -6.43 -3.38 4.04
CA CYS A 34 -7.26 -4.59 3.94
C CYS A 34 -7.29 -5.41 5.23
N GLN A 35 -6.21 -5.40 6.02
CA GLN A 35 -6.13 -6.11 7.29
C GLN A 35 -6.86 -5.38 8.43
N GLU A 36 -7.15 -4.09 8.25
CA GLU A 36 -7.84 -3.24 9.21
C GLU A 36 -9.35 -3.15 8.97
N ILE A 37 -9.87 -3.86 7.95
CA ILE A 37 -11.30 -3.91 7.66
C ILE A 37 -12.06 -4.45 8.88
N CYS A 38 -13.07 -3.71 9.30
CA CYS A 38 -13.96 -4.08 10.41
C CYS A 38 -15.42 -3.88 9.99
N PRO A 39 -16.38 -4.49 10.73
CA PRO A 39 -17.78 -4.26 10.51
C PRO A 39 -18.17 -2.78 10.67
N LEU A 40 -19.00 -2.30 9.76
CA LEU A 40 -19.48 -0.92 9.68
C LEU A 40 -20.61 -0.69 10.71
N GLU A 41 -20.82 0.56 11.07
CA GLU A 41 -21.71 0.93 12.19
C GLU A 41 -23.20 0.85 11.84
N ASP A 42 -23.56 1.02 10.58
CA ASP A 42 -24.96 1.08 10.13
C ASP A 42 -25.15 0.48 8.73
N GLN A 43 -26.42 0.20 8.43
CA GLN A 43 -26.85 -0.40 7.17
C GLN A 43 -26.55 0.47 5.96
N GLN A 44 -26.70 1.78 6.06
CA GLN A 44 -26.52 2.66 4.91
C GLN A 44 -25.06 2.72 4.49
N THR A 45 -24.15 2.82 5.45
CA THR A 45 -22.71 2.78 5.20
C THR A 45 -22.29 1.44 4.60
N ALA A 46 -22.84 0.32 5.12
CA ALA A 46 -22.58 -1.01 4.59
C ALA A 46 -23.08 -1.17 3.14
N LYS A 47 -24.26 -0.62 2.85
CA LYS A 47 -24.85 -0.62 1.51
C LYS A 47 -23.96 0.11 0.51
N VAL A 48 -23.53 1.33 0.82
CA VAL A 48 -22.65 2.12 -0.04
C VAL A 48 -21.31 1.39 -0.25
N ALA A 49 -20.73 0.82 0.80
CA ALA A 49 -19.48 0.06 0.70
C ALA A 49 -19.61 -1.16 -0.21
N LEU A 50 -20.72 -1.87 -0.17
CA LEU A 50 -20.99 -3.01 -1.06
C LEU A 50 -21.25 -2.58 -2.51
N GLU A 51 -21.97 -1.48 -2.72
CA GLU A 51 -22.21 -0.90 -4.04
C GLU A 51 -20.90 -0.48 -4.72
N LEU A 52 -19.96 0.15 -3.98
CA LEU A 52 -18.62 0.48 -4.47
C LEU A 52 -17.87 -0.76 -4.97
N VAL A 53 -17.90 -1.86 -4.20
CA VAL A 53 -17.26 -3.11 -4.60
C VAL A 53 -17.98 -3.75 -5.80
N ALA A 54 -19.29 -3.68 -5.85
CA ALA A 54 -20.08 -4.21 -6.98
C ALA A 54 -19.80 -3.44 -8.28
N GLU A 55 -19.74 -2.10 -8.23
CA GLU A 55 -19.35 -1.27 -9.37
C GLU A 55 -17.95 -1.60 -9.86
N PHE A 56 -17.00 -1.76 -8.93
CA PHE A 56 -15.64 -2.13 -9.31
C PHE A 56 -15.57 -3.53 -9.91
N THR A 57 -16.30 -4.50 -9.34
CA THR A 57 -16.38 -5.87 -9.87
C THR A 57 -16.94 -5.89 -11.28
N ALA A 58 -18.01 -5.14 -11.54
CA ALA A 58 -18.62 -5.00 -12.87
C ALA A 58 -17.63 -4.41 -13.90
N SER A 59 -16.66 -3.59 -13.48
CA SER A 59 -15.66 -3.01 -14.37
C SER A 59 -14.73 -4.03 -15.00
N PHE A 60 -14.57 -5.21 -14.42
CA PHE A 60 -13.67 -6.24 -14.96
C PHE A 60 -14.16 -6.83 -16.28
N ASP A 61 -15.47 -6.86 -16.48
CA ASP A 61 -16.13 -7.43 -17.66
C ASP A 61 -16.51 -6.34 -18.68
N ASN A 62 -16.32 -5.07 -18.35
CA ASN A 62 -16.63 -3.93 -19.20
C ASN A 62 -15.45 -3.56 -20.12
N GLU A 63 -15.75 -2.99 -21.30
CA GLU A 63 -14.75 -2.38 -22.18
C GLU A 63 -14.07 -1.16 -21.51
N ASN A 64 -14.84 -0.40 -20.72
CA ASN A 64 -14.38 0.78 -19.98
C ASN A 64 -13.85 0.37 -18.59
N ARG A 65 -12.73 -0.31 -18.56
CA ARG A 65 -12.07 -0.72 -17.31
C ARG A 65 -11.52 0.47 -16.55
N ILE A 66 -11.65 0.41 -15.23
CA ILE A 66 -11.04 1.41 -14.34
C ILE A 66 -9.52 1.39 -14.54
N PRO A 67 -8.87 2.56 -14.75
CA PRO A 67 -7.42 2.64 -14.92
C PRO A 67 -6.65 2.10 -13.70
N ASN A 68 -5.34 1.82 -13.91
CA ASN A 68 -4.47 1.42 -12.82
C ASN A 68 -4.40 2.52 -11.74
N HIS A 69 -4.52 2.12 -10.48
CA HIS A 69 -4.53 2.99 -9.31
C HIS A 69 -3.31 2.76 -8.40
N GLY A 70 -2.29 2.02 -8.88
CA GLY A 70 -1.06 1.80 -8.12
C GLY A 70 -0.31 3.09 -7.85
N PHE A 71 0.24 3.23 -6.65
CA PHE A 71 1.02 4.38 -6.21
C PHE A 71 2.05 3.97 -5.16
N GLU A 72 3.07 4.80 -4.98
CA GLU A 72 4.01 4.70 -3.87
C GLU A 72 3.53 5.55 -2.70
N GLU A 73 3.75 5.07 -1.48
CA GLU A 73 3.33 5.76 -0.26
C GLU A 73 4.14 7.04 -0.04
N ILE A 74 3.46 8.18 0.09
CA ILE A 74 4.10 9.49 0.33
C ILE A 74 3.94 10.01 1.77
N SER A 75 3.56 9.16 2.73
CA SER A 75 3.30 9.58 4.13
C SER A 75 4.51 10.26 4.78
N ALA A 76 5.74 9.85 4.45
CA ALA A 76 6.96 10.50 4.93
C ALA A 76 7.10 11.91 4.33
N ALA A 77 6.87 12.07 3.04
CA ALA A 77 6.88 13.36 2.36
C ALA A 77 5.81 14.30 2.90
N LEU A 78 4.59 13.80 3.15
CA LEU A 78 3.51 14.60 3.76
C LEU A 78 3.88 15.12 5.16
N ARG A 79 4.60 14.31 5.95
CA ARG A 79 5.10 14.76 7.27
C ARG A 79 6.12 15.88 7.12
N LEU A 80 7.05 15.76 6.18
CA LEU A 80 8.06 16.80 5.91
C LEU A 80 7.42 18.07 5.39
N LEU A 81 6.45 17.99 4.47
CA LEU A 81 5.73 19.15 3.96
C LEU A 81 5.04 19.98 5.06
N LYS A 82 4.69 19.38 6.21
CA LYS A 82 4.14 20.10 7.38
C LYS A 82 5.19 20.94 8.13
N ILE A 83 6.48 20.64 7.95
CA ILE A 83 7.56 21.26 8.69
C ILE A 83 8.17 22.37 7.83
N GLU A 84 8.06 23.62 8.26
CA GLU A 84 8.66 24.75 7.55
C GLU A 84 10.19 24.60 7.49
N GLY A 85 10.79 24.93 6.33
CA GLY A 85 12.23 24.79 6.11
C GLY A 85 12.73 23.37 5.87
N SER A 86 11.86 22.34 5.93
CA SER A 86 12.25 20.98 5.51
C SER A 86 12.39 20.92 3.99
N VAL A 87 13.23 20.01 3.50
CA VAL A 87 13.49 19.78 2.09
C VAL A 87 13.21 18.33 1.76
N LEU A 88 12.45 18.09 0.68
CA LEU A 88 12.17 16.76 0.18
C LEU A 88 13.35 16.23 -0.66
N GLU A 89 13.53 14.92 -0.65
CA GLU A 89 14.46 14.22 -1.53
C GLU A 89 13.86 14.05 -2.94
N ILE A 90 14.72 13.86 -3.93
CA ILE A 90 14.32 13.71 -5.35
C ILE A 90 13.29 12.60 -5.53
N GLN A 91 13.47 11.44 -4.86
CA GLN A 91 12.52 10.34 -4.97
C GLN A 91 11.13 10.70 -4.46
N ALA A 92 11.03 11.45 -3.36
CA ALA A 92 9.75 11.91 -2.83
C ALA A 92 8.97 12.81 -3.83
N PHE A 93 9.66 13.67 -4.56
CA PHE A 93 9.03 14.47 -5.63
C PHE A 93 8.48 13.59 -6.75
N ARG A 94 9.23 12.57 -7.15
CA ARG A 94 8.80 11.64 -8.20
C ARG A 94 7.57 10.85 -7.78
N ASP A 95 7.53 10.39 -6.53
CA ASP A 95 6.40 9.64 -5.98
C ASP A 95 5.15 10.55 -5.87
N ILE A 96 5.32 11.81 -5.46
CA ILE A 96 4.26 12.82 -5.46
C ILE A 96 3.74 13.09 -6.87
N ALA A 97 4.62 13.25 -7.85
CA ALA A 97 4.22 13.48 -9.24
C ALA A 97 3.43 12.30 -9.82
N ALA A 98 3.90 11.07 -9.56
CA ALA A 98 3.23 9.84 -10.00
C ALA A 98 1.86 9.67 -9.33
N LEU A 99 1.77 9.87 -8.02
CA LEU A 99 0.52 9.82 -7.26
C LEU A 99 -0.49 10.85 -7.79
N ASN A 100 -0.05 12.09 -8.02
CA ASN A 100 -0.90 13.14 -8.56
C ASN A 100 -1.39 12.81 -9.98
N GLU A 101 -0.53 12.27 -10.84
CA GLU A 101 -0.91 11.85 -12.20
C GLU A 101 -1.93 10.73 -12.16
N THR A 102 -1.70 9.68 -11.36
CA THR A 102 -2.63 8.56 -11.18
C THR A 102 -4.00 9.06 -10.71
N THR A 103 -4.01 9.94 -9.71
CA THR A 103 -5.24 10.56 -9.20
C THR A 103 -5.95 11.34 -10.30
N ASN A 104 -5.25 12.20 -11.04
CA ASN A 104 -5.84 12.99 -12.13
C ASN A 104 -6.48 12.11 -13.21
N VAL A 105 -5.82 11.01 -13.61
CA VAL A 105 -6.34 10.07 -14.60
C VAL A 105 -7.64 9.43 -14.11
N LEU A 106 -7.72 9.03 -12.85
CA LEU A 106 -8.90 8.44 -12.25
C LEU A 106 -10.05 9.44 -12.11
N LEU A 107 -9.77 10.67 -11.69
CA LEU A 107 -10.79 11.73 -11.60
C LEU A 107 -11.42 12.04 -12.96
N VAL A 108 -10.60 12.13 -14.00
CA VAL A 108 -11.09 12.33 -15.39
C VAL A 108 -11.91 11.13 -15.84
N PHE A 109 -11.48 9.92 -15.53
CA PHE A 109 -12.17 8.69 -15.86
C PHE A 109 -13.55 8.61 -15.16
N PHE A 110 -13.61 8.78 -13.85
CA PHE A 110 -14.88 8.71 -13.11
C PHE A 110 -15.85 9.83 -13.51
N ASN A 111 -15.37 11.03 -13.78
CA ASN A 111 -16.21 12.10 -14.29
C ASN A 111 -16.81 11.76 -15.67
N LYS A 112 -16.04 11.12 -16.56
CA LYS A 112 -16.51 10.68 -17.88
C LYS A 112 -17.56 9.57 -17.77
N PHE A 113 -17.39 8.64 -16.82
CA PHE A 113 -18.20 7.44 -16.67
C PHE A 113 -19.11 7.46 -15.43
N LYS A 114 -19.46 8.63 -14.92
CA LYS A 114 -20.26 8.82 -13.69
C LYS A 114 -21.62 8.11 -13.68
N THR A 115 -22.21 7.88 -14.85
CA THR A 115 -23.48 7.13 -14.98
C THR A 115 -23.31 5.62 -14.85
N TYR A 116 -22.12 5.10 -15.12
CA TYR A 116 -21.78 3.68 -14.99
C TYR A 116 -21.22 3.33 -13.60
N TYR A 117 -20.53 4.28 -12.97
CA TYR A 117 -19.86 4.14 -11.69
C TYR A 117 -20.26 5.28 -10.74
N PRO A 118 -21.55 5.40 -10.37
CA PRO A 118 -22.05 6.55 -9.59
C PRO A 118 -21.42 6.61 -8.18
N GLN A 119 -21.24 5.49 -7.49
CA GLN A 119 -20.67 5.47 -6.14
C GLN A 119 -19.16 5.77 -6.18
N LEU A 120 -18.43 5.19 -7.14
CA LEU A 120 -16.99 5.48 -7.34
C LEU A 120 -16.76 6.92 -7.78
N PHE A 121 -17.66 7.51 -8.56
CA PHE A 121 -17.63 8.93 -8.87
C PHE A 121 -17.82 9.77 -7.61
N GLN A 122 -18.81 9.45 -6.77
CA GLN A 122 -19.10 10.20 -5.55
C GLN A 122 -17.91 10.29 -4.59
N ILE A 123 -17.16 9.20 -4.38
CA ILE A 123 -15.97 9.24 -3.53
C ILE A 123 -14.83 10.08 -4.16
N SER A 124 -14.85 10.28 -5.47
CA SER A 124 -13.85 11.09 -6.19
C SER A 124 -14.16 12.60 -6.18
N GLU A 125 -15.41 13.01 -5.90
CA GLU A 125 -15.84 14.44 -5.95
C GLU A 125 -15.17 15.34 -4.92
N GLN A 126 -14.58 14.77 -3.87
CA GLN A 126 -13.84 15.53 -2.85
C GLN A 126 -12.49 16.03 -3.34
N LEU A 127 -12.03 15.55 -4.51
CA LEU A 127 -10.76 15.89 -5.11
C LEU A 127 -10.97 16.63 -6.43
N TYR A 128 -9.96 17.35 -6.85
CA TYR A 128 -9.95 18.06 -8.13
C TYR A 128 -8.68 17.78 -8.92
N VAL A 129 -8.79 17.85 -10.25
CA VAL A 129 -7.66 17.65 -11.16
C VAL A 129 -6.66 18.80 -10.99
N ASN A 130 -5.44 18.47 -10.63
CA ASN A 130 -4.34 19.41 -10.50
C ASN A 130 -3.16 18.97 -11.38
N LYS A 131 -2.87 19.76 -12.42
CA LYS A 131 -1.77 19.51 -13.35
C LYS A 131 -0.48 20.25 -12.98
N THR A 132 -0.56 21.27 -12.12
CA THR A 132 0.59 22.11 -11.81
C THR A 132 1.65 21.36 -11.01
N ILE A 133 1.25 20.54 -10.04
CA ILE A 133 2.16 19.74 -9.21
C ILE A 133 3.15 18.95 -10.08
N LYS A 134 2.65 18.17 -11.04
CA LYS A 134 3.50 17.39 -11.93
C LYS A 134 4.33 18.31 -12.83
N THR A 135 3.75 19.36 -13.38
CA THR A 135 4.45 20.31 -14.27
C THR A 135 5.62 20.98 -13.56
N ASP A 136 5.43 21.43 -12.32
CA ASP A 136 6.45 22.09 -11.51
C ASP A 136 7.61 21.11 -11.17
N ILE A 137 7.29 19.89 -10.83
CA ILE A 137 8.28 18.84 -10.57
C ILE A 137 9.05 18.50 -11.86
N ASP A 138 8.35 18.24 -12.96
CA ASP A 138 8.94 17.86 -14.25
C ASP A 138 9.79 18.99 -14.86
N ALA A 139 9.55 20.25 -14.51
CA ALA A 139 10.39 21.36 -14.90
C ALA A 139 11.79 21.31 -14.27
N ILE A 140 11.91 20.72 -13.08
CA ILE A 140 13.15 20.68 -12.28
C ILE A 140 13.80 19.30 -12.36
N ILE A 141 13.03 18.22 -12.23
CA ILE A 141 13.51 16.84 -12.18
C ILE A 141 13.13 16.13 -13.48
N ASP A 142 14.08 15.43 -14.07
CA ASP A 142 13.83 14.67 -15.28
C ASP A 142 13.28 13.26 -14.98
N ARG A 143 12.94 12.52 -16.03
CA ARG A 143 12.42 11.14 -15.95
C ARG A 143 13.37 10.12 -15.30
N PHE A 144 14.67 10.43 -15.24
CA PHE A 144 15.67 9.56 -14.62
C PHE A 144 15.93 9.89 -13.15
N GLY A 145 15.35 10.98 -12.65
CA GLY A 145 15.56 11.47 -11.30
C GLY A 145 16.77 12.41 -11.16
N GLU A 146 17.22 12.98 -12.28
CA GLU A 146 18.32 13.94 -12.27
C GLU A 146 17.77 15.37 -12.32
N ILE A 147 18.45 16.30 -11.62
CA ILE A 147 18.10 17.72 -11.71
C ILE A 147 18.49 18.24 -13.09
N ARG A 148 17.53 18.82 -13.79
CA ARG A 148 17.73 19.37 -15.13
C ARG A 148 18.79 20.48 -15.13
N ASN A 149 19.57 20.55 -16.19
CA ASN A 149 20.59 21.61 -16.33
C ASN A 149 20.02 23.01 -16.31
N ASN A 150 18.79 23.16 -16.78
CA ASN A 150 18.05 24.44 -16.84
C ASN A 150 17.09 24.63 -15.67
N ALA A 151 17.23 23.88 -14.58
CA ALA A 151 16.40 24.03 -13.38
C ALA A 151 16.57 25.42 -12.73
N SER A 152 17.77 26.00 -12.82
CA SER A 152 18.01 27.44 -12.59
C SER A 152 19.11 27.95 -13.52
N GLU A 153 19.12 29.25 -13.76
CA GLU A 153 20.19 29.90 -14.55
C GLU A 153 21.55 29.74 -13.85
N THR A 154 21.57 29.84 -12.52
CA THR A 154 22.78 29.65 -11.71
C THR A 154 23.34 28.24 -11.88
N LEU A 155 22.51 27.20 -11.78
CA LEU A 155 22.94 25.81 -11.95
C LEU A 155 23.49 25.57 -13.36
N TYR A 156 22.83 26.13 -14.37
CA TYR A 156 23.30 26.04 -15.75
C TYR A 156 24.71 26.61 -15.92
N GLN A 157 24.99 27.80 -15.36
CA GLN A 157 26.30 28.42 -15.44
C GLN A 157 27.37 27.64 -14.65
N ILE A 158 27.04 27.14 -13.45
CA ILE A 158 27.93 26.31 -12.66
C ILE A 158 28.33 25.05 -13.44
N ARG A 159 27.37 24.30 -13.99
CA ARG A 159 27.61 23.09 -14.78
C ARG A 159 28.44 23.35 -16.04
N LYS A 160 28.18 24.46 -16.71
CA LYS A 160 28.98 24.91 -17.85
C LYS A 160 30.43 25.18 -17.43
N ASN A 161 30.65 25.86 -16.29
CA ASN A 161 31.99 26.14 -15.78
C ASN A 161 32.70 24.85 -15.38
N ILE A 162 32.01 23.89 -14.76
CA ILE A 162 32.54 22.55 -14.43
C ILE A 162 33.09 21.87 -15.71
N GLN A 163 32.36 21.92 -16.83
CA GLN A 163 32.84 21.33 -18.09
C GLN A 163 34.08 22.04 -18.63
N VAL A 164 34.11 23.36 -18.57
CA VAL A 164 35.29 24.14 -18.98
C VAL A 164 36.50 23.81 -18.13
N VAL A 165 36.35 23.73 -16.79
CA VAL A 165 37.45 23.43 -15.88
C VAL A 165 37.93 22.00 -16.04
N ARG A 166 37.05 21.03 -16.25
CA ARG A 166 37.42 19.64 -16.58
C ARG A 166 38.25 19.57 -17.86
N GLY A 167 37.90 20.36 -18.88
CA GLY A 167 38.69 20.48 -20.10
C GLY A 167 40.10 21.07 -19.84
N LYS A 168 40.21 22.12 -18.98
CA LYS A 168 41.50 22.70 -18.59
C LYS A 168 42.36 21.68 -17.82
N ILE A 169 41.78 20.90 -16.88
CA ILE A 169 42.48 19.84 -16.16
C ILE A 169 43.05 18.82 -17.15
N GLY A 170 42.21 18.34 -18.08
CA GLY A 170 42.66 17.36 -19.09
C GLY A 170 43.81 17.89 -19.94
N SER A 171 43.72 19.11 -20.47
CA SER A 171 44.76 19.74 -21.27
C SER A 171 46.07 19.96 -20.51
N SER A 172 45.95 20.49 -19.26
CA SER A 172 47.10 20.75 -18.41
C SER A 172 47.81 19.47 -17.99
N PHE A 173 47.02 18.43 -17.60
CA PHE A 173 47.56 17.14 -17.26
C PHE A 173 48.30 16.48 -18.43
N ASN A 174 47.69 16.49 -19.61
CA ASN A 174 48.30 15.87 -20.79
C ASN A 174 49.65 16.56 -21.18
N LYS A 175 49.73 17.89 -21.03
CA LYS A 175 50.98 18.64 -21.21
C LYS A 175 52.03 18.22 -20.20
N ALA A 176 51.66 18.09 -18.91
CA ALA A 176 52.59 17.61 -17.88
C ALA A 176 53.04 16.17 -18.11
N LEU A 177 52.10 15.28 -18.48
CA LEU A 177 52.38 13.89 -18.82
C LEU A 177 53.41 13.78 -19.95
N ALA A 178 53.23 14.48 -21.06
CA ALA A 178 54.13 14.50 -22.17
C ALA A 178 55.52 15.04 -21.77
N HIS A 179 55.57 16.12 -20.96
CA HIS A 179 56.82 16.72 -20.50
C HIS A 179 57.63 15.75 -19.65
N TYR A 180 57.05 15.13 -18.64
CA TYR A 180 57.74 14.23 -17.72
C TYR A 180 58.02 12.86 -18.35
N GLN A 181 57.23 12.42 -19.35
CA GLN A 181 57.53 11.24 -20.15
C GLN A 181 58.79 11.43 -20.99
N ASN A 182 58.94 12.57 -21.64
CA ASN A 182 60.16 12.91 -22.41
C ASN A 182 61.45 12.95 -21.57
N LEU A 183 61.30 13.21 -20.26
CA LEU A 183 62.38 13.23 -19.31
C LEU A 183 62.70 11.86 -18.68
N ASP A 184 61.95 10.80 -19.03
CA ASP A 184 61.99 9.45 -18.49
C ASP A 184 61.80 9.41 -16.94
N TYR A 185 60.97 10.34 -16.39
CA TYR A 185 60.70 10.37 -14.95
C TYR A 185 59.52 9.48 -14.54
N LEU A 186 58.71 9.04 -15.51
CA LEU A 186 57.52 8.25 -15.29
C LEU A 186 57.81 6.75 -15.30
N ASP A 187 57.03 5.99 -14.57
CA ASP A 187 56.97 4.54 -14.64
C ASP A 187 56.25 4.06 -15.90
N ASP A 188 56.31 2.75 -16.19
CA ASP A 188 55.64 2.15 -17.37
C ASP A 188 54.13 2.40 -17.36
N ILE A 189 53.51 2.50 -16.19
CA ILE A 189 52.05 2.82 -16.02
C ILE A 189 51.74 4.27 -16.40
N ARG A 190 52.71 5.18 -16.33
CA ARG A 190 52.67 6.62 -16.65
C ARG A 190 51.69 7.44 -15.85
N GLU A 191 50.38 7.04 -15.74
CA GLU A 191 49.35 7.73 -15.02
C GLU A 191 48.43 6.78 -14.25
N SER A 192 47.71 7.30 -13.28
CA SER A 192 46.69 6.60 -12.51
C SER A 192 45.60 7.60 -12.08
N VAL A 193 44.53 7.09 -11.42
CA VAL A 193 43.48 7.93 -10.80
C VAL A 193 43.46 7.63 -9.29
N ILE A 194 43.61 8.65 -8.47
CA ILE A 194 43.47 8.58 -7.01
C ILE A 194 42.50 9.67 -6.55
N ASP A 195 41.53 9.33 -5.72
CA ASP A 195 40.48 10.23 -5.24
C ASP A 195 39.84 11.09 -6.35
N ASN A 196 39.50 10.41 -7.46
CA ASN A 196 38.92 11.02 -8.66
C ASN A 196 39.78 12.07 -9.35
N ARG A 197 41.13 12.10 -9.09
CA ARG A 197 42.11 12.97 -9.70
C ARG A 197 43.10 12.18 -10.53
N ARG A 198 43.43 12.66 -11.73
CA ARG A 198 44.51 12.07 -12.53
C ARG A 198 45.86 12.42 -11.94
N VAL A 199 46.67 11.41 -11.78
CA VAL A 199 48.02 11.56 -11.17
C VAL A 199 49.09 10.93 -12.08
N LEU A 200 50.27 11.49 -12.09
CA LEU A 200 51.45 10.92 -12.75
C LEU A 200 52.04 9.84 -11.88
N ALA A 201 52.37 8.68 -12.48
CA ALA A 201 53.12 7.60 -11.80
C ALA A 201 54.62 7.86 -11.96
N VAL A 202 55.21 8.45 -10.98
CA VAL A 202 56.62 8.91 -11.01
C VAL A 202 57.51 7.88 -10.35
N LYS A 203 58.64 7.52 -11.01
CA LYS A 203 59.70 6.69 -10.38
C LYS A 203 60.19 7.37 -9.07
N ALA A 204 60.23 6.65 -7.97
CA ALA A 204 60.54 7.23 -6.65
C ALA A 204 61.84 8.05 -6.61
N MET A 205 62.85 7.65 -7.39
CA MET A 205 64.14 8.37 -7.55
C MET A 205 63.98 9.79 -8.13
N HIS A 206 62.91 10.03 -8.90
CA HIS A 206 62.66 11.32 -9.58
C HIS A 206 61.57 12.16 -8.83
N ARG A 207 61.06 11.69 -7.68
CA ARG A 207 59.98 12.33 -6.90
C ARG A 207 60.21 13.82 -6.68
N ARG A 208 61.47 14.24 -6.38
CA ARG A 208 61.81 15.65 -6.08
C ARG A 208 61.92 16.52 -7.33
N LYS A 209 62.00 15.90 -8.52
CA LYS A 209 62.13 16.60 -9.81
C LYS A 209 60.77 16.90 -10.44
N VAL A 210 59.69 16.23 -10.02
CA VAL A 210 58.34 16.46 -10.48
C VAL A 210 57.64 17.40 -9.50
N LYS A 211 57.21 18.58 -10.00
CA LYS A 211 56.50 19.56 -9.22
C LYS A 211 55.01 19.19 -9.15
N GLY A 212 54.47 19.13 -7.94
CA GLY A 212 53.08 18.80 -7.71
C GLY A 212 52.74 18.28 -6.31
N GLY A 213 51.50 17.93 -6.10
CA GLY A 213 51.00 17.34 -4.84
C GLY A 213 51.18 15.82 -4.82
N ILE A 214 51.77 15.26 -3.75
CA ILE A 214 51.87 13.81 -3.59
C ILE A 214 50.51 13.30 -3.11
N MET A 215 49.91 12.39 -3.88
CA MET A 215 48.59 11.79 -3.61
C MET A 215 48.72 10.38 -3.02
N GLY A 216 49.91 9.76 -3.10
CA GLY A 216 50.17 8.42 -2.57
C GLY A 216 51.44 7.80 -3.13
N SER A 217 51.67 6.52 -2.80
CA SER A 217 52.79 5.71 -3.34
C SER A 217 52.34 4.26 -3.54
N SER A 218 53.07 3.53 -4.41
CA SER A 218 52.85 2.10 -4.58
C SER A 218 53.21 1.33 -3.29
N LYS A 219 52.69 0.11 -3.14
CA LYS A 219 52.98 -0.79 -1.99
C LYS A 219 54.46 -1.05 -1.79
N THR A 220 55.23 -1.08 -2.85
CA THR A 220 56.69 -1.27 -2.81
C THR A 220 57.46 0.02 -2.61
N GLY A 221 56.80 1.18 -2.65
CA GLY A 221 57.45 2.49 -2.57
C GLY A 221 58.22 2.88 -3.84
N SER A 222 58.25 2.06 -4.89
CA SER A 222 58.98 2.32 -6.13
C SER A 222 58.33 3.40 -7.02
N ILE A 223 57.05 3.67 -6.86
CA ILE A 223 56.28 4.68 -7.58
C ILE A 223 55.64 5.66 -6.59
N VAL A 224 55.72 6.93 -6.91
CA VAL A 224 55.01 8.00 -6.20
C VAL A 224 54.00 8.63 -7.15
N PHE A 225 52.75 8.73 -6.72
CA PHE A 225 51.68 9.33 -7.47
C PHE A 225 51.61 10.82 -7.17
N ILE A 226 51.81 11.64 -8.23
CA ILE A 226 51.90 13.10 -8.10
C ILE A 226 50.84 13.75 -9.00
N GLU A 227 49.97 14.58 -8.41
CA GLU A 227 49.15 15.51 -9.17
C GLU A 227 50.05 16.68 -9.61
N PRO A 228 50.18 16.96 -10.92
CA PRO A 228 51.06 18.03 -11.41
C PRO A 228 50.65 19.40 -10.87
N GLU A 229 51.61 20.26 -10.52
CA GLU A 229 51.38 21.62 -10.03
C GLU A 229 50.49 22.44 -10.99
N ALA A 230 50.68 22.22 -12.28
CA ALA A 230 49.90 22.88 -13.33
C ALA A 230 48.41 22.47 -13.33
N THR A 231 47.99 21.36 -12.72
CA THR A 231 46.61 20.92 -12.59
C THR A 231 45.97 21.25 -11.25
N LEU A 232 46.77 21.41 -10.19
CA LEU A 232 46.25 21.64 -8.83
C LEU A 232 45.30 22.81 -8.72
N GLN A 233 45.59 23.93 -9.36
CA GLN A 233 44.73 25.11 -9.35
C GLN A 233 43.36 24.80 -9.92
N TYR A 234 43.31 24.08 -11.04
CA TYR A 234 42.05 23.70 -11.70
C TYR A 234 41.30 22.63 -10.92
N SER A 235 42.01 21.74 -10.21
CA SER A 235 41.38 20.75 -9.34
C SER A 235 40.69 21.40 -8.14
N TYR A 236 41.28 22.42 -7.55
CA TYR A 236 40.64 23.21 -6.50
C TYR A 236 39.45 24.01 -7.03
N GLU A 237 39.58 24.63 -8.22
CA GLU A 237 38.47 25.34 -8.87
C GLU A 237 37.30 24.38 -9.13
N LEU A 238 37.56 23.15 -9.63
CA LEU A 238 36.54 22.13 -9.83
C LEU A 238 35.84 21.73 -8.52
N GLN A 239 36.62 21.55 -7.45
CA GLN A 239 36.08 21.17 -6.15
C GLN A 239 35.13 22.27 -5.60
N ASN A 240 35.49 23.53 -5.73
CA ASN A 240 34.63 24.65 -5.36
C ASN A 240 33.35 24.69 -6.19
N LEU A 241 33.44 24.49 -7.51
CA LEU A 241 32.27 24.46 -8.40
C LEU A 241 31.34 23.29 -8.09
N LEU A 242 31.87 22.13 -7.72
CA LEU A 242 31.04 21.00 -7.30
C LEU A 242 30.33 21.26 -5.97
N PHE A 243 30.97 21.95 -5.06
CA PHE A 243 30.32 22.41 -3.82
C PHE A 243 29.23 23.45 -4.09
N GLU A 244 29.49 24.42 -4.97
CA GLU A 244 28.48 25.39 -5.41
C GLU A 244 27.28 24.72 -6.12
N GLU A 245 27.53 23.68 -6.92
CA GLU A 245 26.49 22.88 -7.56
C GLU A 245 25.58 22.20 -6.52
N ASP A 246 26.17 21.59 -5.50
CA ASP A 246 25.45 20.93 -4.41
C ASP A 246 24.57 21.90 -3.61
N GLU A 247 25.12 23.09 -3.29
CA GLU A 247 24.37 24.12 -2.57
C GLU A 247 23.22 24.71 -3.42
N GLU A 248 23.44 24.92 -4.73
CA GLU A 248 22.38 25.40 -5.61
C GLU A 248 21.29 24.35 -5.80
N ILE A 249 21.63 23.05 -5.89
CA ILE A 249 20.67 21.94 -5.95
C ILE A 249 19.82 21.92 -4.66
N LYS A 250 20.42 22.03 -3.48
CA LYS A 250 19.66 22.10 -2.21
C LYS A 250 18.68 23.25 -2.19
N LYS A 251 19.10 24.43 -2.67
CA LYS A 251 18.25 25.60 -2.78
C LYS A 251 17.06 25.36 -3.73
N ILE A 252 17.30 24.77 -4.91
CA ILE A 252 16.26 24.45 -5.88
C ILE A 252 15.24 23.46 -5.26
N LEU A 253 15.71 22.40 -4.60
CA LEU A 253 14.83 21.42 -3.95
C LEU A 253 14.05 22.04 -2.78
N SER A 254 14.65 22.95 -2.02
CA SER A 254 13.96 23.71 -0.98
C SER A 254 12.82 24.55 -1.55
N GLN A 255 13.07 25.30 -2.60
CA GLN A 255 12.06 26.12 -3.28
C GLN A 255 10.93 25.27 -3.86
N LEU A 256 11.27 24.14 -4.48
CA LEU A 256 10.27 23.19 -5.00
C LEU A 256 9.42 22.60 -3.86
N THR A 257 10.04 22.28 -2.71
CA THR A 257 9.33 21.80 -1.52
C THR A 257 8.31 22.84 -1.04
N ASP A 258 8.74 24.11 -0.96
CA ASP A 258 7.86 25.21 -0.53
C ASP A 258 6.69 25.43 -1.51
N THR A 259 6.91 25.26 -2.81
CA THR A 259 5.86 25.33 -3.84
C THR A 259 4.81 24.24 -3.65
N LEU A 260 5.17 23.07 -3.14
CA LEU A 260 4.23 21.95 -2.90
C LEU A 260 3.46 22.04 -1.57
N ARG A 261 3.94 22.82 -0.58
CA ARG A 261 3.28 22.95 0.73
C ARG A 261 1.80 23.32 0.67
N PRO A 262 1.35 24.27 -0.17
CA PRO A 262 -0.07 24.61 -0.30
C PRO A 262 -0.93 23.44 -0.80
N ALA A 263 -0.35 22.46 -1.47
CA ALA A 263 -1.05 21.29 -2.00
C ALA A 263 -1.12 20.12 -1.00
N LEU A 264 -0.67 20.30 0.24
CA LEU A 264 -0.57 19.23 1.24
C LEU A 264 -1.89 18.48 1.43
N ASP A 265 -3.01 19.18 1.59
CA ASP A 265 -4.33 18.56 1.82
C ASP A 265 -4.81 17.79 0.58
N LEU A 266 -4.55 18.32 -0.62
CA LEU A 266 -4.84 17.64 -1.87
C LEU A 266 -4.02 16.34 -2.01
N LEU A 267 -2.73 16.38 -1.69
CA LEU A 267 -1.85 15.19 -1.75
C LEU A 267 -2.24 14.14 -0.72
N ALA A 268 -2.57 14.55 0.50
CA ALA A 268 -3.05 13.66 1.55
C ALA A 268 -4.40 13.02 1.17
N GLY A 269 -5.33 13.81 0.64
CA GLY A 269 -6.61 13.34 0.11
C GLY A 269 -6.44 12.37 -1.06
N SER A 270 -5.51 12.66 -1.97
CA SER A 270 -5.19 11.79 -3.11
C SER A 270 -4.66 10.43 -2.65
N GLN A 271 -3.72 10.41 -1.69
CA GLN A 271 -3.22 9.14 -1.14
C GLN A 271 -4.33 8.33 -0.46
N SER A 272 -5.17 9.00 0.34
CA SER A 272 -6.31 8.36 1.00
C SER A 272 -7.31 7.78 0.00
N PHE A 273 -7.65 8.53 -1.04
CA PHE A 273 -8.53 8.09 -2.13
C PHE A 273 -7.97 6.88 -2.87
N LEU A 274 -6.70 6.89 -3.27
CA LEU A 274 -6.07 5.77 -3.96
C LEU A 274 -5.97 4.54 -3.08
N CYS A 275 -5.65 4.69 -1.79
CA CYS A 275 -5.64 3.61 -0.82
C CYS A 275 -7.05 2.99 -0.65
N HIS A 276 -8.08 3.83 -0.54
CA HIS A 276 -9.47 3.36 -0.47
C HIS A 276 -9.88 2.60 -1.74
N LEU A 277 -9.51 3.13 -2.90
CA LEU A 277 -9.79 2.47 -4.19
C LEU A 277 -9.06 1.13 -4.30
N ASP A 278 -7.84 1.01 -3.77
CA ASP A 278 -7.07 -0.24 -3.76
C ASP A 278 -7.72 -1.30 -2.85
N VAL A 279 -8.29 -0.90 -1.70
CA VAL A 279 -9.09 -1.79 -0.84
C VAL A 279 -10.37 -2.24 -1.56
N ILE A 280 -11.08 -1.35 -2.24
CA ILE A 280 -12.26 -1.70 -3.05
C ILE A 280 -11.88 -2.69 -4.15
N TYR A 281 -10.79 -2.43 -4.86
CA TYR A 281 -10.26 -3.34 -5.87
C TYR A 281 -9.92 -4.72 -5.31
N ALA A 282 -9.25 -4.79 -4.17
CA ALA A 282 -8.91 -6.05 -3.52
C ALA A 282 -10.16 -6.85 -3.14
N LYS A 283 -11.17 -6.19 -2.57
CA LYS A 283 -12.49 -6.80 -2.28
C LYS A 283 -13.19 -7.27 -3.57
N ALA A 284 -13.13 -6.49 -4.65
CA ALA A 284 -13.72 -6.85 -5.93
C ALA A 284 -13.04 -8.08 -6.57
N LYS A 285 -11.71 -8.16 -6.49
CA LYS A 285 -10.95 -9.34 -6.94
C LYS A 285 -11.27 -10.58 -6.13
N TYR A 286 -11.40 -10.42 -4.82
CA TYR A 286 -11.83 -11.50 -3.95
C TYR A 286 -13.26 -11.95 -4.28
N ALA A 287 -14.18 -11.01 -4.50
CA ALA A 287 -15.55 -11.29 -4.90
C ALA A 287 -15.61 -12.11 -6.21
N GLN A 288 -14.82 -11.74 -7.22
CA GLN A 288 -14.70 -12.50 -8.47
C GLN A 288 -14.20 -13.94 -8.21
N LEU A 289 -13.20 -14.10 -7.31
CA LEU A 289 -12.63 -15.41 -6.99
C LEU A 289 -13.63 -16.38 -6.34
N ILE A 290 -14.50 -15.86 -5.47
CA ILE A 290 -15.50 -16.66 -4.75
C ILE A 290 -16.89 -16.64 -5.38
N ASN A 291 -17.03 -16.11 -6.59
CA ASN A 291 -18.32 -15.92 -7.28
C ASN A 291 -19.35 -15.18 -6.41
N ALA A 292 -18.90 -14.13 -5.71
CA ALA A 292 -19.77 -13.33 -4.85
C ALA A 292 -20.62 -12.35 -5.65
N CYS A 293 -21.78 -12.03 -5.11
CA CYS A 293 -22.67 -11.00 -5.66
C CYS A 293 -23.18 -10.06 -4.57
N LEU A 294 -23.86 -8.99 -4.99
CA LEU A 294 -24.59 -8.07 -4.12
C LEU A 294 -25.98 -8.63 -3.87
N PRO A 295 -26.33 -9.08 -2.65
CA PRO A 295 -27.69 -9.52 -2.34
C PRO A 295 -28.64 -8.33 -2.16
N ASN A 296 -29.95 -8.62 -2.14
CA ASN A 296 -30.97 -7.61 -1.90
C ASN A 296 -31.09 -7.31 -0.40
N TRP A 297 -31.31 -6.04 -0.05
CA TRP A 297 -31.62 -5.67 1.32
C TRP A 297 -33.08 -5.93 1.63
N SER A 298 -33.34 -6.68 2.70
CA SER A 298 -34.68 -6.94 3.19
C SER A 298 -35.28 -5.72 3.87
N SER A 299 -36.57 -5.49 3.65
CA SER A 299 -37.34 -4.44 4.33
C SER A 299 -37.88 -4.87 5.69
N ASP A 300 -37.96 -6.17 5.96
CA ASP A 300 -38.62 -6.79 7.11
C ASP A 300 -37.64 -7.52 8.05
N GLN A 301 -36.36 -7.18 8.02
CA GLN A 301 -35.32 -7.81 8.84
C GLN A 301 -35.16 -9.33 8.60
N SER A 302 -35.51 -9.82 7.40
CA SER A 302 -35.35 -11.22 7.06
C SER A 302 -33.96 -11.54 6.48
N ILE A 303 -33.50 -12.75 6.71
CA ILE A 303 -32.37 -13.38 6.02
C ILE A 303 -32.94 -14.52 5.18
N ARG A 304 -32.73 -14.48 3.86
CA ARG A 304 -33.07 -15.56 2.93
C ARG A 304 -31.87 -15.81 2.01
N LEU A 305 -30.94 -16.60 2.49
CA LEU A 305 -29.75 -16.98 1.73
C LEU A 305 -30.09 -18.16 0.82
N LYS A 306 -29.87 -17.99 -0.47
CA LYS A 306 -30.02 -19.04 -1.49
C LYS A 306 -28.65 -19.39 -2.05
N ASN A 307 -28.36 -20.68 -2.18
CA ASN A 307 -27.07 -21.18 -2.67
C ASN A 307 -25.88 -20.53 -1.97
N ALA A 308 -25.93 -20.42 -0.66
CA ALA A 308 -24.87 -19.82 0.13
C ALA A 308 -23.69 -20.76 0.29
N PHE A 309 -22.48 -20.31 -0.03
CA PHE A 309 -21.24 -21.04 0.15
C PHE A 309 -20.43 -20.47 1.32
N HIS A 310 -19.80 -21.34 2.09
CA HIS A 310 -18.80 -20.90 3.06
C HIS A 310 -17.53 -20.45 2.31
N PRO A 311 -17.14 -19.18 2.35
CA PRO A 311 -16.12 -18.63 1.45
C PRO A 311 -14.74 -19.29 1.61
N LEU A 312 -14.31 -19.56 2.84
CA LEU A 312 -13.02 -20.21 3.11
C LEU A 312 -13.02 -21.68 2.70
N LEU A 313 -14.14 -22.37 2.90
CA LEU A 313 -14.28 -23.77 2.47
C LEU A 313 -14.34 -23.87 0.95
N PHE A 314 -15.04 -22.93 0.30
CA PHE A 314 -15.11 -22.83 -1.16
C PHE A 314 -13.71 -22.68 -1.76
N LEU A 315 -12.89 -21.78 -1.21
CA LEU A 315 -11.49 -21.56 -1.66
C LEU A 315 -10.61 -22.81 -1.43
N SER A 316 -10.77 -23.51 -0.29
CA SER A 316 -10.04 -24.74 -0.01
C SER A 316 -10.41 -25.83 -1.02
N HIS A 317 -11.70 -26.01 -1.27
CA HIS A 317 -12.19 -27.03 -2.20
C HIS A 317 -11.81 -26.74 -3.65
N ILE A 318 -11.75 -25.49 -4.09
CA ILE A 318 -11.21 -25.15 -5.42
C ILE A 318 -9.77 -25.65 -5.55
N LYS A 319 -8.92 -25.41 -4.53
CA LYS A 319 -7.51 -25.88 -4.53
C LYS A 319 -7.41 -27.40 -4.55
N GLU A 320 -8.30 -28.07 -3.84
CA GLU A 320 -8.34 -29.55 -3.71
C GLU A 320 -9.15 -30.23 -4.83
N LYS A 321 -9.74 -29.46 -5.75
CA LYS A 321 -10.66 -29.95 -6.79
C LYS A 321 -11.85 -30.77 -6.24
N LYS A 322 -12.36 -30.34 -5.09
CA LYS A 322 -13.55 -30.93 -4.45
C LYS A 322 -14.79 -30.06 -4.70
N ASN A 323 -15.97 -30.68 -4.64
CA ASN A 323 -17.22 -29.96 -4.71
C ASN A 323 -17.57 -29.33 -3.36
N THR A 324 -18.01 -28.08 -3.37
CA THR A 324 -18.64 -27.42 -2.22
C THR A 324 -20.15 -27.42 -2.42
N TYR A 325 -20.89 -27.85 -1.42
CA TYR A 325 -22.35 -27.86 -1.48
C TYR A 325 -22.90 -26.55 -0.92
N PRO A 326 -23.76 -25.87 -1.66
CA PRO A 326 -24.42 -24.66 -1.19
C PRO A 326 -25.48 -24.98 -0.12
N GLN A 327 -25.89 -23.94 0.60
CA GLN A 327 -26.89 -24.04 1.65
C GLN A 327 -27.97 -22.99 1.45
N ASP A 328 -29.22 -23.37 1.72
CA ASP A 328 -30.36 -22.46 1.73
C ASP A 328 -30.81 -22.27 3.19
N ILE A 329 -30.90 -21.01 3.62
CA ILE A 329 -31.25 -20.66 4.99
C ILE A 329 -32.23 -19.49 4.96
N ALA A 330 -33.32 -19.62 5.71
CA ALA A 330 -34.30 -18.58 5.87
C ALA A 330 -34.60 -18.32 7.34
N LEU A 331 -34.63 -17.04 7.70
CA LEU A 331 -35.06 -16.50 9.00
C LEU A 331 -35.88 -15.24 8.70
N ASP A 332 -37.03 -15.13 9.32
CA ASP A 332 -37.91 -13.97 9.17
C ASP A 332 -38.59 -13.61 10.50
N TYR A 333 -39.48 -12.65 10.46
CA TYR A 333 -40.16 -12.18 11.65
C TYR A 333 -41.00 -13.26 12.33
N GLU A 334 -41.63 -14.18 11.58
CA GLU A 334 -42.45 -15.27 12.10
C GLU A 334 -41.59 -16.46 12.54
N GLN A 335 -40.56 -16.78 11.74
CA GLN A 335 -39.62 -17.87 11.98
C GLN A 335 -38.23 -17.34 12.37
N ARG A 336 -38.12 -16.94 13.64
CA ARG A 336 -36.88 -16.30 14.17
C ARG A 336 -35.82 -17.30 14.64
N ILE A 337 -36.17 -18.56 14.75
CA ILE A 337 -35.29 -19.61 15.28
C ILE A 337 -35.21 -20.73 14.25
N VAL A 338 -33.98 -21.06 13.86
CA VAL A 338 -33.67 -22.24 13.06
C VAL A 338 -32.86 -23.21 13.92
N VAL A 339 -33.37 -24.42 14.06
CA VAL A 339 -32.68 -25.51 14.78
C VAL A 339 -32.10 -26.47 13.75
N ILE A 340 -30.77 -26.56 13.74
CA ILE A 340 -30.03 -27.47 12.84
C ILE A 340 -29.70 -28.77 13.60
N SER A 341 -30.31 -29.90 13.21
CA SER A 341 -30.08 -31.18 13.81
C SER A 341 -29.46 -32.18 12.82
N GLY A 342 -28.76 -33.17 13.31
CA GLY A 342 -28.12 -34.20 12.49
C GLY A 342 -26.82 -34.72 13.10
N PRO A 343 -26.14 -35.69 12.47
CA PRO A 343 -24.87 -36.23 12.96
C PRO A 343 -23.77 -35.16 12.99
N ASN A 344 -22.77 -35.30 13.89
CA ASN A 344 -21.68 -34.31 14.02
C ASN A 344 -20.86 -34.11 12.74
N ALA A 345 -20.72 -35.18 11.93
CA ALA A 345 -20.07 -35.09 10.62
C ALA A 345 -20.95 -34.46 9.52
N GLY A 346 -22.20 -34.07 9.82
CA GLY A 346 -23.18 -33.58 8.85
C GLY A 346 -23.06 -32.09 8.50
N GLY A 347 -22.04 -31.36 8.97
CA GLY A 347 -21.80 -29.96 8.59
C GLY A 347 -22.61 -28.93 9.38
N LYS A 348 -23.22 -29.26 10.52
CA LYS A 348 -24.01 -28.33 11.35
C LYS A 348 -23.25 -27.04 11.72
N SER A 349 -22.07 -27.20 12.32
CA SER A 349 -21.22 -26.07 12.73
C SER A 349 -20.74 -25.23 11.54
N ILE A 350 -20.53 -25.88 10.37
CA ILE A 350 -20.16 -25.17 9.13
C ILE A 350 -21.33 -24.32 8.65
N THR A 351 -22.57 -24.83 8.69
CA THR A 351 -23.76 -24.06 8.34
C THR A 351 -23.91 -22.82 9.22
N LEU A 352 -23.75 -22.99 10.51
CA LEU A 352 -23.80 -21.90 11.48
C LEU A 352 -22.73 -20.85 11.21
N LYS A 353 -21.47 -21.29 11.03
CA LYS A 353 -20.34 -20.43 10.68
C LYS A 353 -20.55 -19.75 9.34
N THR A 354 -21.18 -20.41 8.35
CA THR A 354 -21.47 -19.82 7.06
C THR A 354 -22.36 -18.58 7.22
N VAL A 355 -23.49 -18.71 7.92
CA VAL A 355 -24.39 -17.56 8.15
C VAL A 355 -23.66 -16.41 8.82
N GLY A 356 -22.95 -16.69 9.91
CA GLY A 356 -22.24 -15.68 10.67
C GLY A 356 -21.14 -14.98 9.86
N LEU A 357 -20.34 -15.75 9.14
CA LEU A 357 -19.24 -15.20 8.36
C LEU A 357 -19.75 -14.37 7.17
N LEU A 358 -20.77 -14.84 6.46
CA LEU A 358 -21.39 -14.07 5.37
C LEU A 358 -22.00 -12.78 5.88
N GLN A 359 -22.61 -12.82 7.09
CA GLN A 359 -23.16 -11.61 7.71
C GLN A 359 -22.06 -10.62 8.12
N LEU A 360 -20.92 -11.09 8.66
CA LEU A 360 -19.77 -10.24 8.96
C LEU A 360 -19.18 -9.63 7.69
N MET A 361 -19.00 -10.43 6.63
CA MET A 361 -18.52 -9.95 5.34
C MET A 361 -19.42 -8.84 4.79
N LEU A 362 -20.73 -9.08 4.76
CA LEU A 362 -21.73 -8.11 4.31
C LEU A 362 -21.60 -6.78 5.08
N GLN A 363 -21.60 -6.86 6.42
CA GLN A 363 -21.49 -5.67 7.27
C GLN A 363 -20.11 -5.01 7.26
N SER A 364 -19.12 -5.65 6.62
CA SER A 364 -17.79 -5.08 6.39
C SER A 364 -17.60 -4.59 4.94
N GLY A 365 -18.68 -4.49 4.16
CA GLY A 365 -18.62 -4.06 2.77
C GLY A 365 -17.87 -5.06 1.89
N ILE A 366 -18.00 -6.36 2.13
CA ILE A 366 -17.43 -7.45 1.33
C ILE A 366 -18.59 -8.25 0.73
N LEU A 367 -18.61 -8.39 -0.61
CA LEU A 367 -19.62 -9.19 -1.32
C LEU A 367 -19.55 -10.65 -0.90
N ILE A 368 -20.67 -11.34 -0.96
CA ILE A 368 -20.84 -12.70 -0.42
C ILE A 368 -21.20 -13.71 -1.52
N PRO A 369 -20.71 -14.97 -1.42
CA PRO A 369 -20.99 -16.03 -2.39
C PRO A 369 -22.37 -16.64 -2.18
N VAL A 370 -23.38 -15.99 -2.72
CA VAL A 370 -24.78 -16.38 -2.66
C VAL A 370 -25.45 -16.18 -4.01
N HIS A 371 -26.66 -16.67 -4.18
CA HIS A 371 -27.47 -16.37 -5.37
C HIS A 371 -27.99 -14.91 -5.30
N GLU A 372 -28.07 -14.21 -6.43
CA GLU A 372 -28.53 -12.81 -6.55
C GLU A 372 -29.91 -12.51 -5.93
N ARG A 373 -30.77 -13.54 -5.85
CA ARG A 373 -32.11 -13.44 -5.22
C ARG A 373 -32.08 -13.66 -3.70
N SER A 374 -30.91 -13.64 -3.11
CA SER A 374 -30.80 -13.70 -1.65
C SER A 374 -31.19 -12.35 -1.05
N GLU A 375 -31.82 -12.40 0.13
CA GLU A 375 -32.19 -11.24 0.91
C GLU A 375 -31.42 -11.24 2.23
N VAL A 376 -30.96 -10.08 2.64
CA VAL A 376 -30.12 -9.91 3.84
C VAL A 376 -30.63 -8.75 4.69
N ALA A 377 -30.37 -8.82 5.97
CA ALA A 377 -30.66 -7.75 6.93
C ALA A 377 -29.36 -7.23 7.55
N PHE A 378 -29.43 -6.07 8.17
CA PHE A 378 -28.35 -5.53 9.00
C PHE A 378 -28.64 -5.80 10.48
N PHE A 379 -27.66 -6.31 11.23
CA PHE A 379 -27.77 -6.59 12.65
C PHE A 379 -26.89 -5.65 13.45
N ASP A 380 -27.45 -5.01 14.48
CA ASP A 380 -26.68 -4.18 15.39
C ASP A 380 -25.69 -5.02 16.20
N ARG A 381 -25.98 -6.30 16.37
CA ARG A 381 -25.19 -7.23 17.17
C ARG A 381 -25.16 -8.60 16.55
N ILE A 382 -23.97 -9.18 16.52
CA ILE A 382 -23.75 -10.57 16.15
C ILE A 382 -23.03 -11.22 17.33
N LEU A 383 -23.67 -12.22 17.95
CA LEU A 383 -23.18 -12.88 19.14
C LEU A 383 -23.01 -14.36 18.85
N THR A 384 -21.82 -14.91 19.16
CA THR A 384 -21.47 -16.30 18.88
C THR A 384 -21.14 -17.04 20.14
N ASP A 385 -21.62 -18.28 20.24
CA ASP A 385 -21.17 -19.31 21.20
C ASP A 385 -20.86 -20.57 20.41
N ILE A 386 -19.72 -20.56 19.71
CA ILE A 386 -19.25 -21.58 18.79
C ILE A 386 -17.89 -22.09 19.26
N GLY A 387 -17.70 -23.40 19.17
CA GLY A 387 -16.43 -24.07 19.46
C GLY A 387 -16.36 -24.70 20.87
N ASP A 388 -15.54 -25.73 20.98
CA ASP A 388 -15.21 -26.42 22.23
C ASP A 388 -14.17 -25.58 22.98
N ASN A 389 -14.56 -24.95 24.07
CA ASN A 389 -13.62 -24.37 25.05
C ASN A 389 -12.92 -25.52 25.84
N GLN A 390 -12.16 -26.35 25.13
CA GLN A 390 -11.33 -27.39 25.73
C GLN A 390 -10.00 -26.82 26.23
N SER A 391 -10.05 -25.87 27.15
CA SER A 391 -8.88 -25.63 27.98
C SER A 391 -8.90 -26.63 29.13
N ILE A 392 -7.79 -27.33 29.31
CA ILE A 392 -7.62 -28.37 30.35
C ILE A 392 -7.95 -27.87 31.76
N GLU A 393 -7.89 -26.58 31.99
CA GLU A 393 -8.23 -25.92 33.28
C GLU A 393 -9.74 -25.81 33.56
N ASN A 394 -10.63 -26.08 32.58
CA ASN A 394 -12.05 -25.73 32.68
C ASN A 394 -13.04 -26.92 32.55
N HIS A 395 -12.63 -28.16 32.70
CA HIS A 395 -13.53 -29.33 32.55
C HIS A 395 -14.76 -29.35 33.49
N LEU A 396 -14.73 -28.63 34.61
CA LEU A 396 -15.89 -28.46 35.49
C LEU A 396 -16.70 -27.17 35.18
N SER A 397 -16.28 -26.39 34.17
CA SER A 397 -16.81 -25.06 33.94
C SER A 397 -17.46 -24.82 32.57
N THR A 398 -17.43 -25.80 31.65
CA THR A 398 -17.95 -25.62 30.28
C THR A 398 -19.43 -25.18 30.31
N TYR A 399 -20.26 -25.90 31.08
CA TYR A 399 -21.67 -25.56 31.26
C TYR A 399 -21.85 -24.19 31.95
N SER A 400 -21.16 -24.00 33.09
CA SER A 400 -21.22 -22.73 33.83
C SER A 400 -20.71 -21.56 33.00
N TYR A 401 -19.69 -21.75 32.21
CA TYR A 401 -19.16 -20.73 31.29
C TYR A 401 -20.19 -20.39 30.19
N ARG A 402 -20.80 -21.40 29.55
CA ARG A 402 -21.89 -21.18 28.57
C ARG A 402 -23.07 -20.47 29.18
N LEU A 403 -23.53 -20.81 30.40
CA LEU A 403 -24.59 -20.09 31.11
C LEU A 403 -24.21 -18.64 31.37
N LYS A 404 -22.96 -18.37 31.74
CA LYS A 404 -22.46 -17.00 31.94
C LYS A 404 -22.47 -16.20 30.62
N ASN A 405 -22.07 -16.82 29.50
CA ASN A 405 -22.15 -16.23 28.19
C ASN A 405 -23.60 -15.92 27.79
N MET A 406 -24.51 -16.89 27.95
CA MET A 406 -25.94 -16.69 27.66
C MET A 406 -26.54 -15.57 28.51
N LYS A 407 -26.23 -15.50 29.81
CA LYS A 407 -26.62 -14.38 30.66
C LYS A 407 -26.06 -13.05 30.18
N SER A 408 -24.83 -13.03 29.67
CA SER A 408 -24.23 -11.84 29.07
C SER A 408 -24.94 -11.46 27.77
N PHE A 409 -25.28 -12.44 26.94
CA PHE A 409 -25.99 -12.23 25.68
C PHE A 409 -27.38 -11.66 25.92
N LEU A 410 -28.15 -12.20 26.85
CA LEU A 410 -29.46 -11.69 27.22
C LEU A 410 -29.43 -10.25 27.75
N LYS A 411 -28.33 -9.83 28.40
CA LYS A 411 -28.14 -8.45 28.84
C LYS A 411 -27.77 -7.50 27.72
N LYS A 412 -27.12 -8.02 26.66
CA LYS A 412 -26.58 -7.24 25.56
C LYS A 412 -27.44 -7.29 24.28
N CYS A 413 -28.40 -8.21 24.20
CA CYS A 413 -29.23 -8.34 23.00
C CYS A 413 -30.27 -7.22 22.90
N ASN A 414 -30.68 -6.95 21.68
CA ASN A 414 -31.82 -6.14 21.31
C ASN A 414 -32.66 -6.87 20.25
N ALA A 415 -33.72 -6.25 19.77
CA ALA A 415 -34.58 -6.85 18.73
C ALA A 415 -33.83 -7.12 17.41
N ASN A 416 -32.65 -6.50 17.21
CA ASN A 416 -31.85 -6.57 16.00
C ASN A 416 -30.51 -7.31 16.24
N THR A 417 -30.59 -8.44 16.94
CA THR A 417 -29.42 -9.25 17.30
C THR A 417 -29.48 -10.62 16.60
N LEU A 418 -28.38 -10.98 15.92
CA LEU A 418 -28.17 -12.35 15.41
C LEU A 418 -27.43 -13.18 16.44
N PHE A 419 -28.02 -14.33 16.85
CA PHE A 419 -27.38 -15.31 17.72
C PHE A 419 -26.98 -16.55 16.93
N LEU A 420 -25.75 -17.00 17.14
CA LEU A 420 -25.19 -18.21 16.55
C LEU A 420 -24.66 -19.10 17.66
N ILE A 421 -25.42 -20.15 17.98
CA ILE A 421 -25.14 -21.04 19.12
C ILE A 421 -24.92 -22.45 18.60
N ASP A 422 -23.75 -23.01 18.87
CA ASP A 422 -23.43 -24.40 18.58
C ASP A 422 -23.61 -25.26 19.83
N GLU A 423 -24.12 -26.49 19.65
CA GLU A 423 -24.31 -27.48 20.72
C GLU A 423 -25.08 -26.96 21.95
N PHE A 424 -26.23 -26.33 21.71
CA PHE A 424 -27.10 -25.85 22.81
C PHE A 424 -27.50 -26.97 23.77
N GLY A 425 -27.26 -26.78 25.07
CA GLY A 425 -27.61 -27.72 26.12
C GLY A 425 -26.62 -28.86 26.38
N THR A 426 -25.48 -28.93 25.66
CA THR A 426 -24.43 -29.94 25.95
C THR A 426 -23.70 -29.61 27.25
N GLY A 427 -23.33 -30.66 27.99
CA GLY A 427 -22.69 -30.56 29.32
C GLY A 427 -23.66 -30.47 30.50
N SER A 428 -24.98 -30.59 30.26
CA SER A 428 -25.97 -30.85 31.28
C SER A 428 -26.14 -32.35 31.54
N ASP A 429 -26.79 -32.70 32.66
CA ASP A 429 -27.19 -34.07 32.94
C ASP A 429 -28.07 -34.60 31.79
N PRO A 430 -27.82 -35.82 31.24
CA PRO A 430 -28.59 -36.39 30.14
C PRO A 430 -30.10 -36.46 30.36
N GLU A 431 -30.56 -36.49 31.61
CA GLU A 431 -31.98 -36.51 31.96
C GLU A 431 -32.59 -35.12 32.11
N LEU A 432 -31.77 -34.07 32.27
CA LEU A 432 -32.20 -32.69 32.53
C LEU A 432 -31.86 -31.69 31.42
N GLY A 433 -31.13 -32.13 30.38
CA GLY A 433 -30.61 -31.32 29.26
C GLY A 433 -31.57 -31.10 28.13
#